data_544bceb1a93750fde8d49cc88485036e
#
_entry.id   544bceb1a93750fde8d49cc88485036e
#
_cell.length_a   1.000
_cell.length_b   1.000
_cell.length_c   1.000
_cell.angle_alpha   90.00
_cell.angle_beta   90.00
_cell.angle_gamma   90.00
#
_symmetry.space_group_name_H-M   'P 1'
#
loop_
_entity.id
_entity.type
_entity.pdbx_description
1 polymer ?
#
loop_
_entity_poly.entity_id
_entity_poly.type
_entity_poly.pdbx_seq_one_letter_code
_entity_poly.pdbx_strand_id
1 'polypeptide(L)'
;MKNIVFATNNKNKLQEIRAIAGGEYNILSLSEIGCHDDIPETAATIEGNAMLKARWVKDKYGYDCFADDTGLEVTALDGRPGVYSARYAGEDCNSERNIDKLLGELAGKTDRTARFRTVIALIEGSESIEFEGKIEGTIATERHGEGGFGYDKVFLPDGSDRTFAEMESAEKNAISHRARATKKLIDYLKKTL
;
A
#
# COMPACT_ATOMS: atom_id res chain seq x y z
N MET A 1 -0.52 -22.13 13.62
CA MET A 1 -0.39 -20.84 12.91
C MET A 1 -1.11 -21.00 11.60
N LYS A 2 -2.13 -20.17 11.34
CA LYS A 2 -2.93 -20.24 10.09
C LYS A 2 -2.12 -19.64 8.94
N ASN A 3 -2.10 -20.34 7.81
CA ASN A 3 -1.50 -19.82 6.58
C ASN A 3 -2.49 -18.90 5.88
N ILE A 4 -2.03 -17.75 5.43
CA ILE A 4 -2.79 -16.83 4.60
C ILE A 4 -1.88 -16.26 3.52
N VAL A 5 -2.35 -16.16 2.31
CA VAL A 5 -1.56 -15.64 1.18
C VAL A 5 -1.72 -14.14 1.07
N PHE A 6 -0.62 -13.41 0.94
CA PHE A 6 -0.63 -12.02 0.54
C PHE A 6 -0.34 -11.91 -0.96
N ALA A 7 -1.36 -11.54 -1.72
CA ALA A 7 -1.33 -11.48 -3.19
C ALA A 7 -0.57 -10.23 -3.67
N THR A 8 0.74 -10.23 -3.45
CA THR A 8 1.63 -9.15 -3.89
C THR A 8 2.96 -9.67 -4.41
N ASN A 9 3.51 -9.02 -5.43
CA ASN A 9 4.89 -9.18 -5.88
C ASN A 9 5.82 -8.12 -5.29
N ASN A 10 5.28 -7.15 -4.53
CA ASN A 10 6.06 -6.08 -3.92
C ASN A 10 6.70 -6.55 -2.60
N LYS A 11 8.02 -6.76 -2.64
CA LYS A 11 8.80 -7.23 -1.48
C LYS A 11 8.75 -6.28 -0.28
N ASN A 12 8.71 -4.97 -0.53
CA ASN A 12 8.65 -3.97 0.53
C ASN A 12 7.32 -4.06 1.27
N LYS A 13 6.21 -4.17 0.56
CA LYS A 13 4.88 -4.39 1.16
C LYS A 13 4.83 -5.66 1.99
N LEU A 14 5.39 -6.76 1.46
CA LEU A 14 5.43 -8.03 2.17
C LEU A 14 6.22 -7.94 3.48
N GLN A 15 7.37 -7.28 3.46
CA GLN A 15 8.19 -7.06 4.66
C GLN A 15 7.45 -6.22 5.71
N GLU A 16 6.81 -5.12 5.30
CA GLU A 16 6.02 -4.27 6.21
C GLU A 16 4.88 -5.06 6.86
N ILE A 17 4.11 -5.80 6.06
CA ILE A 17 2.97 -6.58 6.59
C ILE A 17 3.44 -7.69 7.55
N ARG A 18 4.50 -8.41 7.23
CA ARG A 18 5.06 -9.44 8.12
C ARG A 18 5.55 -8.84 9.44
N ALA A 19 6.18 -7.67 9.39
CA ALA A 19 6.63 -6.96 10.59
C ALA A 19 5.44 -6.51 11.47
N ILE A 20 4.39 -5.99 10.86
CA ILE A 20 3.18 -5.53 11.57
C ILE A 20 2.39 -6.71 12.17
N ALA A 21 2.30 -7.82 11.45
CA ALA A 21 1.60 -9.02 11.91
C ALA A 21 2.31 -9.74 13.08
N GLY A 22 3.59 -9.45 13.31
CA GLY A 22 4.32 -9.91 14.50
C GLY A 22 4.43 -11.42 14.66
N GLY A 23 4.33 -12.20 13.57
CA GLY A 23 4.45 -13.66 13.60
C GLY A 23 3.20 -14.42 14.08
N GLU A 24 2.09 -13.76 14.30
CA GLU A 24 0.82 -14.40 14.69
C GLU A 24 0.22 -15.26 13.55
N TYR A 25 0.52 -14.89 12.30
CA TYR A 25 0.09 -15.59 11.10
C TYR A 25 1.29 -15.93 10.22
N ASN A 26 1.21 -17.06 9.53
CA ASN A 26 2.18 -17.40 8.49
C ASN A 26 1.70 -16.76 7.17
N ILE A 27 2.22 -15.57 6.88
CA ILE A 27 1.88 -14.82 5.67
C ILE A 27 2.77 -15.32 4.53
N LEU A 28 2.16 -16.04 3.59
CA LEU A 28 2.81 -16.56 2.40
C LEU A 28 2.81 -15.53 1.28
N SER A 29 3.92 -15.43 0.56
CA SER A 29 4.01 -14.65 -0.68
C SER A 29 3.45 -15.42 -1.87
N LEU A 30 3.25 -14.73 -3.00
CA LEU A 30 2.88 -15.38 -4.25
C LEU A 30 3.91 -16.42 -4.69
N SER A 31 5.21 -16.12 -4.58
CA SER A 31 6.27 -17.07 -4.94
C SER A 31 6.28 -18.33 -4.06
N GLU A 32 5.96 -18.21 -2.78
CA GLU A 32 5.90 -19.35 -1.85
C GLU A 32 4.74 -20.31 -2.14
N ILE A 33 3.70 -19.84 -2.86
CA ILE A 33 2.61 -20.71 -3.38
C ILE A 33 2.80 -21.12 -4.84
N GLY A 34 3.98 -20.84 -5.42
CA GLY A 34 4.28 -21.16 -6.82
C GLY A 34 3.63 -20.25 -7.85
N CYS A 35 3.13 -19.11 -7.45
CA CYS A 35 2.56 -18.10 -8.34
C CYS A 35 3.65 -17.15 -8.84
N HIS A 36 3.92 -17.17 -10.12
CA HIS A 36 4.88 -16.30 -10.81
C HIS A 36 4.21 -15.39 -11.84
N ASP A 37 2.89 -15.37 -11.87
CA ASP A 37 2.13 -14.53 -12.80
C ASP A 37 2.05 -13.09 -12.32
N ASP A 38 2.02 -12.17 -13.27
CA ASP A 38 1.63 -10.79 -13.01
C ASP A 38 0.11 -10.72 -12.92
N ILE A 39 -0.40 -10.34 -11.76
CA ILE A 39 -1.84 -10.17 -11.56
C ILE A 39 -2.24 -8.80 -12.12
N PRO A 40 -3.17 -8.73 -13.09
CA PRO A 40 -3.54 -7.46 -13.70
C PRO A 40 -4.22 -6.52 -12.69
N GLU A 41 -3.85 -5.24 -12.76
CA GLU A 41 -4.44 -4.16 -11.96
C GLU A 41 -5.19 -3.21 -12.90
N THR A 42 -6.35 -3.65 -13.37
CA THR A 42 -7.14 -2.97 -14.40
C THR A 42 -8.34 -2.19 -13.85
N ALA A 43 -8.57 -2.24 -12.55
CA ALA A 43 -9.68 -1.52 -11.94
C ALA A 43 -9.41 0.00 -11.90
N ALA A 44 -10.48 0.78 -11.89
CA ALA A 44 -10.42 2.24 -11.83
C ALA A 44 -10.27 2.78 -10.40
N THR A 45 -10.29 1.91 -9.39
CA THR A 45 -10.24 2.28 -7.97
C THR A 45 -9.23 1.42 -7.21
N ILE A 46 -8.74 1.95 -6.09
CA ILE A 46 -7.84 1.23 -5.17
C ILE A 46 -8.54 -0.02 -4.63
N GLU A 47 -9.80 0.11 -4.21
CA GLU A 47 -10.64 -1.01 -3.73
C GLU A 47 -10.77 -2.09 -4.80
N GLY A 48 -11.06 -1.68 -6.01
CA GLY A 48 -11.24 -2.58 -7.14
C GLY A 48 -9.99 -3.40 -7.44
N ASN A 49 -8.82 -2.79 -7.43
CA ASN A 49 -7.55 -3.49 -7.66
C ASN A 49 -7.20 -4.45 -6.49
N ALA A 50 -7.43 -4.05 -5.25
CA ALA A 50 -7.24 -4.94 -4.11
C ALA A 50 -8.13 -6.18 -4.22
N MET A 51 -9.42 -6.00 -4.50
CA MET A 51 -10.36 -7.11 -4.67
C MET A 51 -10.03 -7.99 -5.87
N LEU A 52 -9.65 -7.38 -7.00
CA LEU A 52 -9.27 -8.10 -8.21
C LEU A 52 -8.09 -9.05 -7.95
N LYS A 53 -7.06 -8.56 -7.29
CA LYS A 53 -5.87 -9.37 -6.96
C LYS A 53 -6.20 -10.51 -5.99
N ALA A 54 -6.97 -10.24 -4.94
CA ALA A 54 -7.37 -11.27 -3.99
C ALA A 54 -8.23 -12.36 -4.67
N ARG A 55 -9.21 -11.95 -5.46
CA ARG A 55 -10.09 -12.88 -6.18
C ARG A 55 -9.33 -13.72 -7.19
N TRP A 56 -8.40 -13.13 -7.93
CA TRP A 56 -7.56 -13.84 -8.89
C TRP A 56 -6.75 -14.98 -8.24
N VAL A 57 -6.16 -14.73 -7.07
CA VAL A 57 -5.42 -15.76 -6.32
C VAL A 57 -6.37 -16.82 -5.78
N LYS A 58 -7.51 -16.42 -5.22
CA LYS A 58 -8.52 -17.36 -4.70
C LYS A 58 -9.02 -18.32 -5.79
N ASP A 59 -9.36 -17.78 -6.94
CA ASP A 59 -9.95 -18.57 -8.05
C ASP A 59 -8.93 -19.53 -8.67
N LYS A 60 -7.65 -19.09 -8.78
CA LYS A 60 -6.62 -19.89 -9.44
C LYS A 60 -5.93 -20.89 -8.51
N TYR A 61 -5.71 -20.54 -7.25
CA TYR A 61 -4.92 -21.33 -6.30
C TYR A 61 -5.74 -21.86 -5.11
N GLY A 62 -6.95 -21.38 -4.89
CA GLY A 62 -7.85 -21.86 -3.84
C GLY A 62 -7.53 -21.40 -2.41
N TYR A 63 -6.44 -20.67 -2.20
CA TYR A 63 -6.06 -20.21 -0.87
C TYR A 63 -6.96 -19.10 -0.35
N ASP A 64 -7.21 -19.09 0.96
CA ASP A 64 -7.64 -17.87 1.63
C ASP A 64 -6.51 -16.85 1.50
N CYS A 65 -6.86 -15.65 1.10
CA CYS A 65 -5.87 -14.67 0.72
C CYS A 65 -6.35 -13.24 0.94
N PHE A 66 -5.41 -12.33 1.04
CA PHE A 66 -5.69 -10.91 0.97
C PHE A 66 -4.76 -10.25 -0.04
N ALA A 67 -5.20 -9.12 -0.55
CA ALA A 67 -4.39 -8.24 -1.39
C ALA A 67 -4.55 -6.81 -0.91
N ASP A 68 -3.54 -5.99 -1.13
CA ASP A 68 -3.66 -4.56 -0.92
C ASP A 68 -3.51 -3.78 -2.23
N ASP A 69 -4.13 -2.63 -2.28
CA ASP A 69 -3.74 -1.58 -3.19
C ASP A 69 -3.57 -0.27 -2.42
N THR A 70 -2.62 0.56 -2.86
CA THR A 70 -2.23 1.78 -2.17
C THR A 70 -2.11 2.90 -3.18
N GLY A 71 -2.60 4.07 -2.80
CA GLY A 71 -2.46 5.27 -3.60
C GLY A 71 -2.11 6.48 -2.74
N LEU A 72 -1.37 7.40 -3.36
CA LEU A 72 -1.17 8.75 -2.89
C LEU A 72 -2.23 9.65 -3.55
N GLU A 73 -3.02 10.32 -2.75
CA GLU A 73 -4.05 11.26 -3.23
C GLU A 73 -3.65 12.68 -2.83
N VAL A 74 -3.51 13.57 -3.82
CA VAL A 74 -3.07 14.96 -3.61
C VAL A 74 -4.21 15.90 -3.95
N THR A 75 -4.62 16.72 -2.99
CA THR A 75 -5.80 17.60 -3.12
C THR A 75 -5.69 18.56 -4.29
N ALA A 76 -4.55 19.24 -4.44
CA ALA A 76 -4.33 20.20 -5.53
C ALA A 76 -4.24 19.56 -6.93
N LEU A 77 -4.23 18.23 -7.02
CA LEU A 77 -4.21 17.45 -8.26
C LEU A 77 -5.49 16.63 -8.45
N ASP A 78 -6.59 17.03 -7.79
CA ASP A 78 -7.89 16.34 -7.86
C ASP A 78 -7.81 14.84 -7.49
N GLY A 79 -7.00 14.52 -6.49
CA GLY A 79 -6.80 13.16 -5.99
C GLY A 79 -5.77 12.34 -6.76
N ARG A 80 -5.15 12.90 -7.81
CA ARG A 80 -4.06 12.20 -8.51
C ARG A 80 -2.78 12.19 -7.66
N PRO A 81 -1.90 11.19 -7.80
CA PRO A 81 -1.95 10.06 -8.72
C PRO A 81 -2.97 8.98 -8.37
N GLY A 82 -3.46 8.85 -7.12
CA GLY A 82 -4.50 7.90 -6.73
C GLY A 82 -4.17 6.45 -7.09
N VAL A 83 -5.10 5.77 -7.76
CA VAL A 83 -4.92 4.37 -8.21
C VAL A 83 -3.73 4.19 -9.17
N TYR A 84 -3.28 5.24 -9.82
CA TYR A 84 -2.13 5.23 -10.75
C TYR A 84 -0.79 5.54 -10.09
N SER A 85 -0.71 5.56 -8.76
CA SER A 85 0.48 5.99 -8.01
C SER A 85 1.76 5.24 -8.41
N ALA A 86 1.70 3.93 -8.56
CA ALA A 86 2.87 3.13 -8.93
C ALA A 86 3.38 3.44 -10.36
N ARG A 87 2.48 3.69 -11.30
CA ARG A 87 2.77 3.93 -12.73
C ARG A 87 2.53 5.37 -13.18
N TYR A 88 2.63 6.32 -12.29
CA TYR A 88 2.29 7.73 -12.55
C TYR A 88 3.12 8.35 -13.67
N ALA A 89 4.41 8.02 -13.74
CA ALA A 89 5.33 8.48 -14.78
C ALA A 89 5.57 7.46 -15.91
N GLY A 90 4.99 6.25 -15.81
CA GLY A 90 5.12 5.20 -16.82
C GLY A 90 4.95 3.80 -16.26
N GLU A 91 4.77 2.84 -17.17
CA GLU A 91 4.50 1.42 -16.85
C GLU A 91 5.70 0.70 -16.21
N ASP A 92 6.88 1.28 -16.25
CA ASP A 92 8.09 0.77 -15.60
C ASP A 92 8.11 0.99 -14.08
N CYS A 93 7.09 1.65 -13.54
CA CYS A 93 6.90 1.88 -12.09
C CYS A 93 8.13 2.48 -11.39
N ASN A 94 8.83 3.40 -12.08
CA ASN A 94 10.03 4.04 -11.55
C ASN A 94 9.67 5.11 -10.51
N SER A 95 9.98 4.84 -9.24
CA SER A 95 9.64 5.72 -8.12
C SER A 95 10.25 7.11 -8.24
N GLU A 96 11.49 7.23 -8.70
CA GLU A 96 12.14 8.54 -8.84
C GLU A 96 11.48 9.40 -9.91
N ARG A 97 11.11 8.81 -11.04
CA ARG A 97 10.37 9.52 -12.11
C ARG A 97 8.94 9.85 -11.67
N ASN A 98 8.30 9.00 -10.88
CA ASN A 98 6.99 9.30 -10.30
C ASN A 98 7.06 10.53 -9.37
N ILE A 99 8.10 10.62 -8.53
CA ILE A 99 8.34 11.78 -7.68
C ILE A 99 8.64 13.03 -8.51
N ASP A 100 9.48 12.94 -9.54
CA ASP A 100 9.78 14.07 -10.43
C ASP A 100 8.51 14.62 -11.07
N LYS A 101 7.64 13.75 -11.57
CA LYS A 101 6.36 14.16 -12.14
C LYS A 101 5.47 14.84 -11.11
N LEU A 102 5.35 14.25 -9.91
CA LEU A 102 4.55 14.82 -8.83
C LEU A 102 5.04 16.22 -8.43
N LEU A 103 6.33 16.37 -8.20
CA LEU A 103 6.93 17.65 -7.82
C LEU A 103 6.78 18.70 -8.93
N GLY A 104 6.91 18.29 -10.20
CA GLY A 104 6.69 19.15 -11.34
C GLY A 104 5.25 19.68 -11.44
N GLU A 105 4.27 18.82 -11.22
CA GLU A 105 2.84 19.19 -11.23
C GLU A 105 2.44 20.05 -10.02
N LEU A 106 3.17 19.97 -8.90
CA LEU A 106 2.99 20.77 -7.71
C LEU A 106 3.81 22.08 -7.70
N ALA A 107 4.65 22.28 -8.70
CA ALA A 107 5.46 23.50 -8.80
C ALA A 107 4.55 24.74 -8.82
N GLY A 108 4.84 25.71 -7.93
CA GLY A 108 4.06 26.93 -7.77
C GLY A 108 2.71 26.78 -7.05
N LYS A 109 2.33 25.59 -6.64
CA LYS A 109 1.13 25.35 -5.84
C LYS A 109 1.43 25.51 -4.35
N THR A 110 0.57 26.24 -3.65
CA THR A 110 0.66 26.47 -2.20
C THR A 110 -0.03 25.36 -1.40
N ASP A 111 -1.14 24.82 -1.89
CA ASP A 111 -1.78 23.66 -1.31
C ASP A 111 -1.01 22.38 -1.70
N ARG A 112 -0.41 21.77 -0.71
CA ARG A 112 0.36 20.54 -0.84
C ARG A 112 -0.24 19.39 -0.02
N THR A 113 -1.49 19.56 0.40
CA THR A 113 -2.23 18.56 1.18
C THR A 113 -2.34 17.25 0.41
N ALA A 114 -2.00 16.17 1.08
CA ALA A 114 -2.04 14.83 0.51
C ALA A 114 -2.38 13.80 1.57
N ARG A 115 -2.75 12.60 1.12
CA ARG A 115 -2.90 11.44 1.99
C ARG A 115 -2.44 10.18 1.27
N PHE A 116 -1.86 9.26 2.02
CA PHE A 116 -1.76 7.88 1.59
C PHE A 116 -2.99 7.10 2.03
N ARG A 117 -3.45 6.23 1.17
CA ARG A 117 -4.59 5.36 1.42
C ARG A 117 -4.28 3.94 0.96
N THR A 118 -4.51 2.97 1.84
CA THR A 118 -4.42 1.54 1.54
C THR A 118 -5.77 0.89 1.76
N VAL A 119 -6.21 0.08 0.83
CA VAL A 119 -7.32 -0.87 1.00
C VAL A 119 -6.78 -2.28 0.94
N ILE A 120 -7.10 -3.08 1.94
CA ILE A 120 -6.85 -4.52 1.95
C ILE A 120 -8.17 -5.22 1.70
N ALA A 121 -8.22 -6.07 0.66
CA ALA A 121 -9.34 -6.97 0.39
C ALA A 121 -8.97 -8.39 0.86
N LEU A 122 -9.72 -8.93 1.80
CA LEU A 122 -9.60 -10.30 2.31
C LEU A 122 -10.67 -11.17 1.64
N ILE A 123 -10.28 -12.36 1.20
CA ILE A 123 -11.20 -13.42 0.81
C ILE A 123 -10.94 -14.64 1.69
N GLU A 124 -11.94 -15.01 2.49
CA GLU A 124 -11.92 -16.16 3.38
C GLU A 124 -13.15 -17.04 3.06
N GLY A 125 -12.89 -18.27 2.62
CA GLY A 125 -13.96 -19.13 2.09
C GLY A 125 -14.68 -18.49 0.90
N SER A 126 -15.95 -18.17 1.07
CA SER A 126 -16.81 -17.47 0.09
C SER A 126 -17.03 -15.98 0.41
N GLU A 127 -16.56 -15.52 1.56
CA GLU A 127 -16.76 -14.14 2.03
C GLU A 127 -15.62 -13.23 1.57
N SER A 128 -15.94 -11.96 1.38
CA SER A 128 -14.97 -10.92 1.08
C SER A 128 -15.20 -9.69 1.97
N ILE A 129 -14.11 -9.14 2.50
CA ILE A 129 -14.15 -8.01 3.42
C ILE A 129 -13.03 -7.04 3.07
N GLU A 130 -13.28 -5.75 3.21
CA GLU A 130 -12.30 -4.70 2.96
C GLU A 130 -11.91 -3.96 4.24
N PHE A 131 -10.64 -3.61 4.35
CA PHE A 131 -10.07 -2.84 5.45
C PHE A 131 -9.30 -1.65 4.90
N GLU A 132 -9.68 -0.46 5.29
CA GLU A 132 -9.03 0.77 4.85
C GLU A 132 -8.15 1.36 5.95
N GLY A 133 -6.96 1.85 5.56
CA GLY A 133 -6.08 2.68 6.37
C GLY A 133 -5.67 3.93 5.61
N LYS A 134 -5.66 5.08 6.28
CA LYS A 134 -5.25 6.38 5.72
C LYS A 134 -4.29 7.07 6.68
N ILE A 135 -3.42 7.91 6.10
CA ILE A 135 -2.64 8.89 6.84
C ILE A 135 -2.62 10.19 6.06
N GLU A 136 -3.01 11.26 6.73
CA GLU A 136 -2.98 12.61 6.18
C GLU A 136 -1.57 13.22 6.31
N GLY A 137 -1.24 14.13 5.42
CA GLY A 137 0.02 14.82 5.42
C GLY A 137 0.14 15.84 4.30
N THR A 138 1.37 16.16 3.96
CA THR A 138 1.70 17.11 2.88
C THR A 138 2.85 16.58 2.02
N ILE A 139 2.96 17.11 0.81
CA ILE A 139 4.08 16.83 -0.09
C ILE A 139 5.15 17.89 0.11
N ALA A 140 6.37 17.47 0.46
CA ALA A 140 7.55 18.33 0.54
C ALA A 140 7.90 18.93 -0.83
N THR A 141 8.65 20.01 -0.85
CA THR A 141 9.10 20.67 -2.09
C THR A 141 10.27 19.95 -2.75
N GLU A 142 10.98 19.14 -1.99
CA GLU A 142 12.13 18.34 -2.41
C GLU A 142 12.21 17.03 -1.65
N ARG A 143 13.08 16.13 -2.09
CA ARG A 143 13.29 14.83 -1.44
C ARG A 143 14.04 14.97 -0.13
N HIS A 144 13.64 14.20 0.88
CA HIS A 144 14.31 14.08 2.17
C HIS A 144 14.35 12.61 2.60
N GLY A 145 15.54 12.13 2.97
CA GLY A 145 15.77 10.77 3.43
C GLY A 145 16.08 9.79 2.29
N GLU A 146 16.59 8.64 2.68
CA GLU A 146 17.02 7.57 1.75
C GLU A 146 16.24 6.27 1.93
N GLY A 147 15.45 6.16 2.99
CA GLY A 147 14.69 4.96 3.32
C GLY A 147 13.37 4.85 2.56
N GLY A 148 12.64 3.79 2.89
CA GLY A 148 11.30 3.56 2.35
C GLY A 148 11.27 3.23 0.85
N PHE A 149 10.13 3.49 0.24
CA PHE A 149 9.89 3.28 -1.19
C PHE A 149 8.76 4.18 -1.71
N GLY A 150 8.50 4.14 -3.01
CA GLY A 150 7.44 4.94 -3.62
C GLY A 150 7.67 6.44 -3.42
N TYR A 151 6.70 7.11 -2.81
CA TYR A 151 6.73 8.55 -2.55
C TYR A 151 7.22 8.92 -1.14
N ASP A 152 7.78 7.98 -0.40
CA ASP A 152 8.18 8.18 1.01
C ASP A 152 9.16 9.34 1.20
N LYS A 153 10.00 9.61 0.21
CA LYS A 153 10.99 10.72 0.25
C LYS A 153 10.37 12.11 0.21
N VAL A 154 9.09 12.24 -0.15
CA VAL A 154 8.42 13.52 -0.27
C VAL A 154 7.14 13.63 0.56
N PHE A 155 6.73 12.58 1.25
CA PHE A 155 5.53 12.60 2.09
C PHE A 155 5.86 12.91 3.55
N LEU A 156 5.32 14.02 4.05
CA LEU A 156 5.40 14.46 5.44
C LEU A 156 4.07 14.12 6.13
N PRO A 157 4.04 13.12 7.03
CA PRO A 157 2.83 12.87 7.82
C PRO A 157 2.48 14.06 8.71
N ASP A 158 1.19 14.31 8.92
CA ASP A 158 0.74 15.35 9.83
C ASP A 158 1.33 15.15 11.22
N GLY A 159 1.81 16.27 11.81
CA GLY A 159 2.47 16.28 13.10
C GLY A 159 3.94 15.85 13.08
N SER A 160 4.51 15.59 11.91
CA SER A 160 5.94 15.27 11.75
C SER A 160 6.65 16.33 10.92
N ASP A 161 7.89 16.60 11.25
CA ASP A 161 8.84 17.40 10.46
C ASP A 161 9.76 16.55 9.59
N ARG A 162 9.57 15.22 9.62
CA ARG A 162 10.34 14.24 8.84
C ARG A 162 9.43 13.51 7.83
N THR A 163 9.99 13.22 6.66
CA THR A 163 9.33 12.37 5.67
C THR A 163 9.33 10.90 6.12
N PHE A 164 8.49 10.07 5.51
CA PHE A 164 8.53 8.62 5.76
C PHE A 164 9.91 8.02 5.46
N ALA A 165 10.64 8.55 4.46
CA ALA A 165 11.98 8.08 4.12
C ALA A 165 13.04 8.43 5.18
N GLU A 166 12.77 9.39 6.05
CA GLU A 166 13.64 9.79 7.18
C GLU A 166 13.30 9.02 8.47
N MET A 167 12.23 8.24 8.48
CA MET A 167 11.79 7.45 9.62
C MET A 167 12.39 6.05 9.59
N GLU A 168 12.71 5.52 10.77
CA GLU A 168 12.99 4.10 10.91
C GLU A 168 11.73 3.27 10.57
N SER A 169 11.92 2.04 10.08
CA SER A 169 10.80 1.17 9.70
C SER A 169 9.78 0.99 10.82
N ALA A 170 10.24 0.87 12.07
CA ALA A 170 9.36 0.73 13.23
C ALA A 170 8.49 1.97 13.47
N GLU A 171 9.04 3.17 13.29
CA GLU A 171 8.27 4.43 13.39
C GLU A 171 7.20 4.51 12.31
N LYS A 172 7.57 4.27 11.05
CA LYS A 172 6.63 4.27 9.93
C LYS A 172 5.54 3.22 10.13
N ASN A 173 5.88 2.00 10.52
CA ASN A 173 4.94 0.90 10.76
C ASN A 173 4.00 1.15 11.95
N ALA A 174 4.31 2.09 12.83
CA ALA A 174 3.42 2.47 13.93
C ALA A 174 2.29 3.39 13.47
N ILE A 175 2.47 4.17 12.40
CA ILE A 175 1.54 5.24 12.00
C ILE A 175 1.01 5.15 10.58
N SER A 176 1.64 4.37 9.70
CA SER A 176 1.35 4.40 8.26
C SER A 176 -0.06 3.91 7.91
N HIS A 177 -0.51 4.30 6.73
CA HIS A 177 -1.75 3.84 6.10
C HIS A 177 -1.83 2.31 6.06
N ARG A 178 -0.75 1.62 5.63
CA ARG A 178 -0.70 0.15 5.60
C ARG A 178 -0.76 -0.45 6.99
N ALA A 179 -0.07 0.13 7.97
CA ALA A 179 -0.14 -0.32 9.36
C ALA A 179 -1.57 -0.26 9.89
N ARG A 180 -2.29 0.83 9.63
CA ARG A 180 -3.68 1.01 10.05
C ARG A 180 -4.63 0.00 9.39
N ALA A 181 -4.50 -0.23 8.09
CA ALA A 181 -5.28 -1.24 7.38
C ALA A 181 -4.96 -2.65 7.87
N THR A 182 -3.67 -2.97 8.00
CA THR A 182 -3.19 -4.29 8.46
C THR A 182 -3.66 -4.60 9.88
N LYS A 183 -3.64 -3.61 10.78
CA LYS A 183 -4.16 -3.81 12.14
C LYS A 183 -5.63 -4.21 12.13
N LYS A 184 -6.45 -3.56 11.31
CA LYS A 184 -7.88 -3.92 11.16
C LYS A 184 -8.06 -5.35 10.64
N LEU A 185 -7.25 -5.76 9.66
CA LEU A 185 -7.23 -7.14 9.15
C LEU A 185 -6.86 -8.13 10.27
N ILE A 186 -5.78 -7.90 11.01
CA ILE A 186 -5.33 -8.79 12.09
C ILE A 186 -6.38 -8.86 13.21
N ASP A 187 -6.96 -7.73 13.61
CA ASP A 187 -8.01 -7.69 14.63
C ASP A 187 -9.26 -8.46 14.18
N TYR A 188 -9.59 -8.46 12.90
CA TYR A 188 -10.68 -9.28 12.34
C TYR A 188 -10.33 -10.77 12.39
N LEU A 189 -9.16 -11.15 11.89
CA LEU A 189 -8.72 -12.54 11.86
C LEU A 189 -8.64 -13.18 13.26
N LYS A 190 -8.29 -12.40 14.29
CA LYS A 190 -8.29 -12.86 15.70
C LYS A 190 -9.68 -13.18 16.23
N LYS A 191 -10.71 -12.52 15.73
CA LYS A 191 -12.10 -12.74 16.19
C LYS A 191 -12.76 -13.93 15.50
N THR A 192 -12.21 -14.39 14.40
CA THR A 192 -12.75 -15.50 13.59
C THR A 192 -12.06 -16.84 13.89
N LEU A 193 -11.10 -16.85 14.82
CA LEU A 193 -10.45 -18.05 15.37
C LEU A 193 -11.18 -18.55 16.63
#